data_223d1b68af82811b971287776ded8139
#
_entry.id   223d1b68af82811b971287776ded8139
#
_cell.length_a   1.000
_cell.length_b   1.000
_cell.length_c   1.000
_cell.angle_alpha   90.00
_cell.angle_beta   90.00
_cell.angle_gamma   90.00
#
_symmetry.space_group_name_H-M   'P 1'
#
loop_
_entity.id
_entity.type
_entity.pdbx_description
1 polymer ?
#
loop_
_entity_poly.entity_id
_entity_poly.type
_entity_poly.pdbx_seq_one_letter_code
_entity_poly.pdbx_strand_id
1 'polypeptide(L)'
;MAQELETPNGEDSQQILSIPDSGRIVAIDPGTKRLGIAVCDEMQLTTRPLPIIERSSWKELLSRVKLIISDFDAAALVIGLPLNSDGTESKMSAEAREIARKFKLSLEIPVLLQDERVTTYEARRRVWLSDPRARSDELVDSEAARVILEDFLDRKRSLRSKNS
;
A
#
# COMPACT_ATOMS: atom_id res chain seq x y z
N MET A 1 25.46 20.87 3.49
CA MET A 1 24.32 20.88 2.55
C MET A 1 23.10 20.42 3.31
N ALA A 2 22.19 21.33 3.55
CA ALA A 2 20.89 20.95 4.04
C ALA A 2 20.24 20.09 2.94
N GLN A 3 20.03 18.80 3.19
CA GLN A 3 19.00 18.10 2.47
C GLN A 3 17.71 18.86 2.79
N GLU A 4 17.21 19.61 1.82
CA GLU A 4 15.85 20.04 1.87
C GLU A 4 15.05 18.78 2.10
N LEU A 5 14.42 18.70 3.25
CA LEU A 5 13.34 17.77 3.49
C LEU A 5 12.29 18.15 2.44
N GLU A 6 12.40 17.50 1.29
CA GLU A 6 11.37 17.58 0.26
C GLU A 6 10.06 17.35 0.98
N THR A 7 9.24 18.37 0.97
CA THR A 7 7.89 18.23 1.49
C THR A 7 7.27 17.05 0.74
N PRO A 8 6.78 16.02 1.44
CA PRO A 8 6.35 14.77 0.81
C PRO A 8 5.24 14.93 -0.24
N ASN A 9 4.79 16.13 -0.48
CA ASN A 9 3.55 16.39 -1.19
C ASN A 9 3.69 16.74 -2.68
N GLY A 10 4.84 17.16 -3.17
CA GLY A 10 4.98 17.63 -4.56
C GLY A 10 5.29 16.51 -5.55
N GLU A 11 6.41 15.83 -5.38
CA GLU A 11 6.81 14.73 -6.28
C GLU A 11 5.86 13.54 -6.17
N ASP A 12 5.42 13.25 -4.96
CA ASP A 12 4.47 12.20 -4.67
C ASP A 12 3.13 12.45 -5.38
N SER A 13 2.64 13.70 -5.35
CA SER A 13 1.41 14.07 -6.06
C SER A 13 1.54 13.92 -7.57
N GLN A 14 2.68 14.28 -8.16
CA GLN A 14 2.94 14.11 -9.58
C GLN A 14 2.98 12.62 -9.97
N GLN A 15 3.62 11.80 -9.17
CA GLN A 15 3.66 10.35 -9.38
C GLN A 15 2.27 9.74 -9.33
N ILE A 16 1.45 10.14 -8.37
CA ILE A 16 0.06 9.67 -8.26
C ILE A 16 -0.75 10.08 -9.49
N LEU A 17 -0.61 11.32 -9.93
CA LEU A 17 -1.32 11.83 -11.11
C LEU A 17 -0.84 11.21 -12.42
N SER A 18 0.33 10.61 -12.46
CA SER A 18 0.82 9.86 -13.62
C SER A 18 0.16 8.50 -13.79
N ILE A 19 -0.47 7.97 -12.74
CA ILE A 19 -1.19 6.68 -12.81
C ILE A 19 -2.51 6.90 -13.56
N PRO A 20 -2.82 6.06 -14.56
CA PRO A 20 -4.10 6.16 -15.26
C PRO A 20 -5.30 6.08 -14.34
N ASP A 21 -6.42 6.64 -14.76
CA ASP A 21 -7.70 6.58 -14.02
C ASP A 21 -8.45 5.27 -14.25
N SER A 22 -7.95 4.41 -15.09
CA SER A 22 -8.40 3.04 -15.29
C SER A 22 -7.22 2.08 -15.20
N GLY A 23 -7.50 0.87 -14.81
CA GLY A 23 -6.50 -0.16 -14.55
C GLY A 23 -6.45 -0.54 -13.08
N ARG A 24 -6.06 -1.76 -12.80
CA ARG A 24 -6.01 -2.27 -11.43
C ARG A 24 -4.77 -1.78 -10.72
N ILE A 25 -4.90 -1.53 -9.44
CA ILE A 25 -3.81 -1.16 -8.55
C ILE A 25 -3.78 -2.20 -7.44
N VAL A 26 -2.59 -2.68 -7.13
CA VAL A 26 -2.36 -3.64 -6.03
C VAL A 26 -1.79 -2.88 -4.85
N ALA A 27 -2.26 -3.18 -3.65
CA ALA A 27 -1.70 -2.64 -2.40
C ALA A 27 -1.13 -3.75 -1.53
N ILE A 28 -0.06 -3.43 -0.84
CA ILE A 28 0.60 -4.31 0.12
C ILE A 28 0.66 -3.62 1.49
N ASP A 29 0.24 -4.35 2.52
CA ASP A 29 0.52 -4.01 3.91
C ASP A 29 1.71 -4.84 4.39
N PRO A 30 2.90 -4.24 4.59
CA PRO A 30 4.11 -4.98 4.94
C PRO A 30 4.15 -5.30 6.42
N GLY A 31 3.56 -6.42 6.82
CA GLY A 31 3.64 -6.95 8.18
C GLY A 31 4.98 -7.64 8.48
N THR A 32 5.22 -7.95 9.74
CA THR A 32 6.47 -8.62 10.19
C THR A 32 6.54 -10.08 9.78
N LYS A 33 5.42 -10.79 9.76
CA LYS A 33 5.33 -12.21 9.42
C LYS A 33 4.63 -12.46 8.10
N ARG A 34 3.67 -11.61 7.75
CA ARG A 34 2.80 -11.76 6.59
C ARG A 34 2.59 -10.41 5.93
N LEU A 35 2.39 -10.44 4.63
CA LEU A 35 2.00 -9.26 3.87
C LEU A 35 0.53 -9.38 3.50
N GLY A 36 -0.27 -8.42 3.91
CA GLY A 36 -1.63 -8.27 3.42
C GLY A 36 -1.61 -7.75 1.99
N ILE A 37 -2.54 -8.24 1.17
CA ILE A 37 -2.62 -7.88 -0.25
C ILE A 37 -4.07 -7.50 -0.57
N ALA A 38 -4.22 -6.45 -1.37
CA ALA A 38 -5.52 -6.05 -1.91
C ALA A 38 -5.39 -5.58 -3.36
N VAL A 39 -6.50 -5.60 -4.07
CA VAL A 39 -6.57 -5.13 -5.45
C VAL A 39 -7.87 -4.36 -5.67
N CYS A 40 -7.84 -3.35 -6.52
CA CYS A 40 -9.04 -2.67 -6.97
C CYS A 40 -9.55 -3.24 -8.30
N ASP A 41 -10.78 -2.86 -8.65
CA ASP A 41 -11.33 -3.13 -9.97
C ASP A 41 -10.70 -2.22 -11.03
N GLU A 42 -10.99 -2.49 -12.28
CA GLU A 42 -10.42 -1.75 -13.41
C GLU A 42 -10.84 -0.28 -13.43
N MET A 43 -12.02 0.03 -12.91
CA MET A 43 -12.53 1.40 -12.79
C MET A 43 -12.01 2.13 -11.54
N GLN A 44 -11.24 1.46 -10.70
CA GLN A 44 -10.69 2.00 -9.45
C GLN A 44 -11.78 2.48 -8.46
N LEU A 45 -12.91 1.81 -8.44
CA LEU A 45 -14.06 2.16 -7.59
C LEU A 45 -14.22 1.23 -6.38
N THR A 46 -13.92 -0.04 -6.55
CA THR A 46 -14.08 -1.05 -5.50
C THR A 46 -12.76 -1.74 -5.19
N THR A 47 -12.63 -2.21 -3.97
CA THR A 47 -11.43 -2.90 -3.50
C THR A 47 -11.82 -4.25 -2.90
N ARG A 48 -10.92 -5.21 -2.98
CA ARG A 48 -11.07 -6.51 -2.33
C ARG A 48 -9.75 -7.04 -1.80
N PRO A 49 -9.77 -7.77 -0.68
CA PRO A 49 -8.59 -8.44 -0.19
C PRO A 49 -8.23 -9.65 -1.08
N LEU A 50 -6.94 -9.93 -1.16
CA LEU A 50 -6.40 -11.14 -1.76
C LEU A 50 -5.77 -12.01 -0.68
N PRO A 51 -5.47 -13.29 -0.98
CA PRO A 51 -4.71 -14.13 -0.05
C PRO A 51 -3.40 -13.47 0.36
N ILE A 52 -3.05 -13.60 1.63
CA ILE A 52 -1.80 -13.06 2.18
C ILE A 52 -0.59 -13.76 1.57
N ILE A 53 0.57 -13.09 1.65
CA ILE A 53 1.87 -13.70 1.36
C ILE A 53 2.62 -13.85 2.67
N GLU A 54 3.04 -15.07 3.00
CA GLU A 54 3.93 -15.30 4.12
C GLU A 54 5.32 -14.75 3.82
N ARG A 55 5.91 -14.10 4.80
CA ARG A 55 7.23 -13.50 4.66
C ARG A 55 8.28 -14.60 4.55
N SER A 56 9.05 -14.55 3.48
CA SER A 56 10.14 -15.47 3.19
C SER A 56 11.33 -14.70 2.60
N SER A 57 12.11 -15.29 1.74
CA SER A 57 13.19 -14.57 1.07
C SER A 57 12.65 -13.45 0.17
N TRP A 58 13.47 -12.43 -0.06
CA TRP A 58 13.14 -11.36 -1.01
C TRP A 58 12.84 -11.93 -2.41
N LYS A 59 13.64 -12.89 -2.86
CA LYS A 59 13.46 -13.52 -4.17
C LYS A 59 12.07 -14.15 -4.32
N GLU A 60 11.61 -14.86 -3.31
CA GLU A 60 10.28 -15.49 -3.32
C GLU A 60 9.17 -14.45 -3.23
N LEU A 61 9.31 -13.45 -2.37
CA LEU A 61 8.37 -12.34 -2.28
C LEU A 61 8.22 -11.61 -3.61
N LEU A 62 9.33 -11.25 -4.24
CA LEU A 62 9.33 -10.59 -5.53
C LEU A 62 8.65 -11.44 -6.61
N SER A 63 8.93 -12.74 -6.63
CA SER A 63 8.30 -13.67 -7.58
C SER A 63 6.78 -13.71 -7.42
N ARG A 64 6.29 -13.78 -6.18
CA ARG A 64 4.85 -13.82 -5.90
C ARG A 64 4.16 -12.50 -6.26
N VAL A 65 4.79 -11.37 -5.94
CA VAL A 65 4.22 -10.06 -6.27
C VAL A 65 4.20 -9.84 -7.78
N LYS A 66 5.26 -10.24 -8.49
CA LYS A 66 5.27 -10.21 -9.96
C LYS A 66 4.14 -11.02 -10.57
N LEU A 67 3.85 -12.18 -10.01
CA LEU A 67 2.75 -13.03 -10.47
C LEU A 67 1.40 -12.33 -10.27
N ILE A 68 1.16 -11.73 -9.13
CA ILE A 68 -0.07 -10.97 -8.85
C ILE A 68 -0.21 -9.78 -9.83
N ILE A 69 0.85 -9.03 -10.02
CA ILE A 69 0.88 -7.90 -10.96
C ILE A 69 0.54 -8.37 -12.38
N SER A 70 1.11 -9.49 -12.80
CA SER A 70 0.83 -10.08 -14.11
C SER A 70 -0.61 -10.59 -14.23
N ASP A 71 -1.10 -11.33 -13.24
CA ASP A 71 -2.45 -11.91 -13.25
C ASP A 71 -3.54 -10.84 -13.30
N PHE A 72 -3.33 -9.71 -12.65
CA PHE A 72 -4.29 -8.60 -12.62
C PHE A 72 -3.98 -7.50 -13.63
N ASP A 73 -2.91 -7.60 -14.38
CA ASP A 73 -2.42 -6.53 -15.26
C ASP A 73 -2.33 -5.19 -14.53
N ALA A 74 -1.70 -5.20 -13.36
CA ALA A 74 -1.70 -4.05 -12.47
C ALA A 74 -0.91 -2.87 -13.05
N ALA A 75 -1.48 -1.68 -12.93
CA ALA A 75 -0.88 -0.42 -13.42
C ALA A 75 0.06 0.22 -12.39
N ALA A 76 -0.07 -0.14 -11.11
CA ALA A 76 0.75 0.41 -10.03
C ALA A 76 0.73 -0.52 -8.81
N LEU A 77 1.75 -0.37 -7.97
CA LEU A 77 1.85 -1.02 -6.66
C LEU A 77 1.91 0.06 -5.58
N VAL A 78 1.09 -0.07 -4.56
CA VAL A 78 1.03 0.83 -3.41
C VAL A 78 1.45 0.06 -2.16
N ILE A 79 2.33 0.65 -1.36
CA ILE A 79 2.82 0.04 -0.12
C ILE A 79 2.44 0.94 1.05
N GLY A 80 1.80 0.38 2.06
CA GLY A 80 1.47 1.10 3.28
C GLY A 80 2.72 1.52 4.06
N LEU A 81 2.73 2.75 4.52
CA LEU A 81 3.82 3.35 5.27
C LEU A 81 3.36 3.66 6.69
N PRO A 82 3.66 2.79 7.68
CA PRO A 82 3.17 2.93 9.04
C PRO A 82 4.01 3.93 9.86
N LEU A 83 3.83 5.22 9.61
CA LEU A 83 4.45 6.29 10.39
C LEU A 83 3.87 6.34 11.82
N ASN A 84 4.62 6.95 12.75
CA ASN A 84 4.09 7.29 14.06
C ASN A 84 2.95 8.30 13.93
N SER A 85 2.13 8.42 14.96
CA SER A 85 0.97 9.33 14.97
C SER A 85 1.33 10.79 14.74
N ASP A 86 2.55 11.20 15.11
CA ASP A 86 3.10 12.55 14.88
C ASP A 86 3.76 12.73 13.50
N GLY A 87 3.78 11.68 12.68
CA GLY A 87 4.38 11.68 11.35
C GLY A 87 5.86 11.33 11.30
N THR A 88 6.47 11.04 12.44
CA THR A 88 7.88 10.60 12.47
C THR A 88 8.03 9.15 12.04
N GLU A 89 9.24 8.79 11.60
CA GLU A 89 9.55 7.43 11.19
C GLU A 89 9.46 6.46 12.38
N SER A 90 8.92 5.28 12.11
CA SER A 90 8.92 4.14 13.01
C SER A 90 9.88 3.06 12.48
N LYS A 91 10.15 2.02 13.28
CA LYS A 91 10.91 0.87 12.81
C LYS A 91 10.21 0.18 11.62
N MET A 92 8.90 0.08 11.67
CA MET A 92 8.11 -0.54 10.60
C MET A 92 8.06 0.34 9.34
N SER A 93 8.05 1.67 9.48
CA SER A 93 8.10 2.56 8.32
C SER A 93 9.44 2.49 7.59
N ALA A 94 10.54 2.35 8.32
CA ALA A 94 11.87 2.16 7.72
C ALA A 94 11.92 0.86 6.90
N GLU A 95 11.36 -0.23 7.41
CA GLU A 95 11.25 -1.50 6.68
C GLU A 95 10.36 -1.37 5.43
N ALA A 96 9.23 -0.68 5.55
CA ALA A 96 8.32 -0.45 4.43
C ALA A 96 8.99 0.36 3.32
N ARG A 97 9.76 1.38 3.67
CA ARG A 97 10.55 2.16 2.69
C ARG A 97 11.60 1.31 1.98
N GLU A 98 12.28 0.44 2.70
CA GLU A 98 13.27 -0.46 2.12
C GLU A 98 12.63 -1.48 1.17
N ILE A 99 11.50 -2.04 1.52
CA ILE A 99 10.72 -2.92 0.64
C ILE A 99 10.29 -2.16 -0.62
N ALA A 100 9.77 -0.94 -0.46
CA ALA A 100 9.36 -0.10 -1.59
C ALA A 100 10.54 0.20 -2.52
N ARG A 101 11.70 0.52 -1.95
CA ARG A 101 12.93 0.77 -2.72
C ARG A 101 13.31 -0.45 -3.57
N LYS A 102 13.28 -1.63 -2.99
CA LYS A 102 13.60 -2.89 -3.68
C LYS A 102 12.60 -3.16 -4.80
N PHE A 103 11.31 -2.96 -4.57
CA PHE A 103 10.29 -3.11 -5.62
C PHE A 103 10.48 -2.10 -6.75
N LYS A 104 10.79 -0.85 -6.43
CA LYS A 104 11.07 0.17 -7.47
C LYS A 104 12.20 -0.24 -8.40
N LEU A 105 13.24 -0.89 -7.88
CA LEU A 105 14.38 -1.37 -8.67
C LEU A 105 14.06 -2.61 -9.50
N SER A 106 13.03 -3.36 -9.13
CA SER A 106 12.74 -4.68 -9.67
C SER A 106 11.50 -4.74 -10.57
N LEU A 107 10.63 -3.73 -10.49
CA LEU A 107 9.37 -3.67 -11.22
C LEU A 107 9.38 -2.52 -12.22
N GLU A 108 8.68 -2.72 -13.34
CA GLU A 108 8.53 -1.69 -14.37
C GLU A 108 7.39 -0.72 -14.08
N ILE A 109 6.40 -1.15 -13.28
CA ILE A 109 5.27 -0.30 -12.90
C ILE A 109 5.63 0.65 -11.76
N PRO A 110 4.94 1.79 -11.60
CA PRO A 110 5.15 2.69 -10.48
C PRO A 110 4.92 2.01 -9.14
N VAL A 111 5.78 2.30 -8.17
CA VAL A 111 5.67 1.86 -6.77
C VAL A 111 5.56 3.09 -5.90
N LEU A 112 4.47 3.21 -5.16
CA LEU A 112 4.16 4.38 -4.33
C LEU A 112 3.94 3.97 -2.88
N LEU A 113 4.13 4.95 -1.99
CA LEU A 113 3.85 4.80 -0.56
C LEU A 113 2.54 5.50 -0.22
N GLN A 114 1.76 4.88 0.64
CA GLN A 114 0.56 5.48 1.24
C GLN A 114 0.77 5.61 2.74
N ASP A 115 0.74 6.84 3.25
CA ASP A 115 0.87 7.12 4.68
C ASP A 115 -0.31 6.51 5.44
N GLU A 116 -0.01 5.60 6.36
CA GLU A 116 -0.96 5.00 7.29
C GLU A 116 -0.44 5.19 8.71
N ARG A 117 -0.93 6.23 9.38
CA ARG A 117 -0.52 6.54 10.76
C ARG A 117 -0.81 5.36 11.67
N VAL A 118 0.18 4.97 12.47
CA VAL A 118 0.12 3.79 13.35
C VAL A 118 -1.13 3.82 14.24
N THR A 119 -1.47 4.96 14.82
CA THR A 119 -2.64 5.08 15.71
C THR A 119 -3.94 4.72 14.99
N THR A 120 -4.14 5.22 13.78
CA THR A 120 -5.33 4.93 12.97
C THR A 120 -5.36 3.47 12.55
N TYR A 121 -4.24 2.94 12.10
CA TYR A 121 -4.10 1.55 11.73
C TYR A 121 -4.40 0.61 12.90
N GLU A 122 -3.80 0.86 14.07
CA GLU A 122 -4.03 0.05 15.27
C GLU A 122 -5.49 0.10 15.72
N ALA A 123 -6.12 1.27 15.66
CA ALA A 123 -7.53 1.42 16.01
C ALA A 123 -8.43 0.59 15.09
N ARG A 124 -8.20 0.64 13.77
CA ARG A 124 -8.91 -0.16 12.78
C ARG A 124 -8.68 -1.66 13.00
N ARG A 125 -7.44 -2.06 13.25
CA ARG A 125 -7.09 -3.45 13.52
C ARG A 125 -7.82 -4.00 14.74
N ARG A 126 -7.91 -3.22 15.81
CA ARG A 126 -8.67 -3.62 17.01
C ARG A 126 -10.15 -3.85 16.72
N VAL A 127 -10.75 -2.97 15.91
CA VAL A 127 -12.15 -3.12 15.48
C VAL A 127 -12.33 -4.42 14.70
N TRP A 128 -11.45 -4.70 13.75
CA TRP A 128 -11.53 -5.93 12.94
C TRP A 128 -11.32 -7.18 13.78
N LEU A 129 -10.35 -7.18 14.70
CA LEU A 129 -10.09 -8.34 15.58
C LEU A 129 -11.23 -8.58 16.57
N SER A 130 -12.01 -7.55 16.92
CA SER A 130 -13.17 -7.68 17.78
C SER A 130 -14.42 -8.14 17.03
N ASP A 131 -14.43 -8.10 15.70
CA ASP A 131 -15.56 -8.57 14.90
C ASP A 131 -15.63 -10.10 14.93
N PRO A 132 -16.74 -10.71 15.37
CA PRO A 132 -16.90 -12.16 15.36
C PRO A 132 -16.78 -12.80 13.98
N ARG A 133 -16.90 -12.01 12.91
CA ARG A 133 -16.73 -12.44 11.53
C ARG A 133 -15.26 -12.42 11.08
N ALA A 134 -14.38 -11.72 11.79
CA ALA A 134 -12.95 -11.74 11.55
C ALA A 134 -12.37 -13.06 12.10
N ARG A 135 -12.22 -14.05 11.23
CA ARG A 135 -11.90 -15.44 11.62
C ARG A 135 -10.41 -15.71 11.79
N SER A 136 -9.54 -14.80 11.37
CA SER A 136 -8.09 -15.00 11.45
C SER A 136 -7.33 -13.68 11.33
N ASP A 137 -6.09 -13.66 11.85
CA ASP A 137 -5.15 -12.55 11.63
C ASP A 137 -4.85 -12.33 10.15
N GLU A 138 -4.90 -13.38 9.34
CA GLU A 138 -4.68 -13.30 7.89
C GLU A 138 -5.75 -12.44 7.20
N LEU A 139 -7.01 -12.62 7.58
CA LEU A 139 -8.10 -11.81 7.06
C LEU A 139 -7.93 -10.33 7.46
N VAL A 140 -7.51 -10.07 8.70
CA VAL A 140 -7.24 -8.72 9.19
C VAL A 140 -6.10 -8.07 8.42
N ASP A 141 -5.02 -8.80 8.12
CA ASP A 141 -3.89 -8.29 7.36
C ASP A 141 -4.30 -7.89 5.93
N SER A 142 -5.13 -8.69 5.26
CA SER A 142 -5.64 -8.36 3.93
C SER A 142 -6.68 -7.23 3.95
N GLU A 143 -7.49 -7.12 5.00
CA GLU A 143 -8.38 -5.98 5.20
C GLU A 143 -7.59 -4.68 5.43
N ALA A 144 -6.44 -4.74 6.12
CA ALA A 144 -5.55 -3.61 6.26
C ALA A 144 -5.01 -3.14 4.91
N ALA A 145 -4.61 -4.06 4.04
CA ALA A 145 -4.16 -3.74 2.68
C ALA A 145 -5.30 -3.11 1.85
N ARG A 146 -6.52 -3.59 2.02
CA ARG A 146 -7.71 -3.02 1.35
C ARG A 146 -7.92 -1.56 1.75
N VAL A 147 -7.79 -1.25 3.03
CA VAL A 147 -7.94 0.14 3.52
C VAL A 147 -6.82 1.03 3.01
N ILE A 148 -5.58 0.56 2.98
CA ILE A 148 -4.46 1.28 2.37
C ILE A 148 -4.80 1.65 0.92
N LEU A 149 -5.34 0.71 0.17
CA LEU A 149 -5.73 0.93 -1.22
C LEU A 149 -6.88 1.93 -1.34
N GLU A 150 -7.90 1.83 -0.51
CA GLU A 150 -9.01 2.79 -0.49
C GLU A 150 -8.53 4.21 -0.18
N ASP A 151 -7.68 4.38 0.81
CA ASP A 151 -7.12 5.67 1.17
C ASP A 151 -6.27 6.25 0.03
N PHE A 152 -5.52 5.41 -0.66
CA PHE A 152 -4.76 5.81 -1.84
C PHE A 152 -5.68 6.26 -2.99
N LEU A 153 -6.73 5.51 -3.27
CA LEU A 153 -7.70 5.86 -4.33
C LEU A 153 -8.45 7.16 -4.00
N ASP A 154 -8.81 7.38 -2.76
CA ASP A 154 -9.43 8.62 -2.30
C ASP A 154 -8.49 9.81 -2.47
N ARG A 155 -7.24 9.64 -2.11
CA ARG A 155 -6.19 10.65 -2.31
C ARG A 155 -5.99 10.97 -3.79
N LYS A 156 -5.93 9.96 -4.64
CA LYS A 156 -5.81 10.12 -6.09
C LYS A 156 -6.99 10.92 -6.67
N ARG A 157 -8.22 10.57 -6.31
CA ARG A 157 -9.42 11.30 -6.72
C ARG A 157 -9.41 12.75 -6.27
N SER A 158 -8.98 13.01 -5.02
CA SER A 158 -8.87 14.35 -4.47
C SER A 158 -7.87 15.20 -5.26
N LEU A 159 -6.72 14.63 -5.61
CA LEU A 159 -5.71 15.31 -6.43
C LEU A 159 -6.21 15.60 -7.85
N ARG A 160 -6.93 14.68 -8.46
CA ARG A 160 -7.56 14.89 -9.79
C ARG A 160 -8.58 16.03 -9.75
N SER A 161 -9.40 16.06 -8.73
CA SER A 161 -10.42 17.09 -8.55
C SER A 161 -9.85 18.50 -8.42
N LYS A 162 -8.68 18.63 -7.77
CA LYS A 162 -7.99 19.92 -7.59
C LYS A 162 -7.30 20.42 -8.86
N ASN A 163 -6.99 19.51 -9.79
CA ASN A 163 -6.25 19.81 -11.02
C ASN A 163 -7.16 19.88 -12.27
N SER A 164 -8.45 19.73 -12.08
CA SER A 164 -9.42 19.86 -13.16
C SER A 164 -10.03 21.27 -13.25
#